data_980b2efbd2cc2e6023b062362f95edd8
#
_entry.id   980b2efbd2cc2e6023b062362f95edd8
#
_cell.length_a   1.000
_cell.length_b   1.000
_cell.length_c   1.000
_cell.angle_alpha   90.00
_cell.angle_beta   90.00
_cell.angle_gamma   90.00
#
_symmetry.space_group_name_H-M   'P 1'
#
loop_
_entity.id
_entity.type
_entity.pdbx_description
1 polymer ?
#
loop_
_entity_poly.entity_id
_entity_poly.type
_entity_poly.pdbx_seq_one_letter_code
_entity_poly.pdbx_strand_id
1 'polypeptide(L)'
;SNCGTMTGSQDNVGSLESANAFCNANGSAVAKMRNYGENTVTTATVNLKENGAVVATKNYTGSMPRFTTRTLTFDNYTYDATADYSVEIVAANTLAPLNPAITSAPMDISIAAAAPTDVVVKVYTDNYPTEITWNIKNSAGAIVASGGPYVGSANGGGADANTTKIHNVALAANDCYSINLLDSYGDGWSYGTTAHGVEVFDNANNSIWNVAVGGFGTSLANPNSLNTAALANETFNAKQFDVFPNPTTGVIHINSDVAVSVSIVDVTGKVVFTANNITKENSINL
;
A
#
# COMPACT_ATOMS: atom_id res chain seq x y z
N SER A 1 -48.18 -9.36 3.73
CA SER A 1 -46.91 -8.84 4.31
C SER A 1 -47.05 -7.33 4.46
N ASN A 2 -47.27 -6.88 5.69
CA ASN A 2 -47.19 -5.48 6.04
C ASN A 2 -45.74 -5.02 5.95
N CYS A 3 -45.38 -4.29 4.92
CA CYS A 3 -44.30 -3.32 5.01
C CYS A 3 -44.81 -2.26 6.02
N GLY A 4 -44.33 -2.33 7.24
CA GLY A 4 -44.59 -1.31 8.24
C GLY A 4 -44.23 0.04 7.68
N THR A 5 -45.13 1.00 7.78
CA THR A 5 -44.90 2.41 7.47
C THR A 5 -43.69 2.82 8.30
N MET A 6 -42.56 3.16 7.67
CA MET A 6 -41.44 3.77 8.38
C MET A 6 -41.90 5.15 8.85
N THR A 7 -42.35 5.21 10.10
CA THR A 7 -42.74 6.45 10.75
C THR A 7 -41.49 7.11 11.30
N GLY A 8 -41.09 8.18 10.66
CA GLY A 8 -40.05 9.05 11.12
C GLY A 8 -39.12 9.46 9.98
N SER A 9 -38.91 10.75 9.89
CA SER A 9 -37.87 11.36 9.06
C SER A 9 -36.49 10.80 9.52
N GLN A 10 -35.97 9.86 8.78
CA GLN A 10 -34.88 9.11 9.30
C GLN A 10 -33.66 9.32 8.42
N ASP A 11 -32.67 9.95 8.99
CA ASP A 11 -31.38 10.14 8.40
C ASP A 11 -30.61 8.82 8.54
N ASN A 12 -30.73 7.96 7.54
CA ASN A 12 -30.14 6.63 7.53
C ASN A 12 -29.00 6.60 6.53
N VAL A 13 -27.78 6.89 7.00
CA VAL A 13 -26.57 6.88 6.18
C VAL A 13 -25.74 5.65 6.51
N GLY A 14 -25.36 4.92 5.47
CA GLY A 14 -24.44 3.80 5.58
C GLY A 14 -23.05 4.14 5.06
N SER A 15 -22.04 3.56 5.68
CA SER A 15 -20.69 3.49 5.14
C SER A 15 -20.64 2.38 4.08
N LEU A 16 -19.83 2.57 3.05
CA LEU A 16 -19.60 1.58 2.01
C LEU A 16 -18.12 1.17 2.02
N GLU A 17 -17.88 -0.08 1.66
CA GLU A 17 -16.54 -0.57 1.44
C GLU A 17 -15.78 0.34 0.46
N SER A 18 -14.54 0.60 0.76
CA SER A 18 -13.64 1.41 -0.06
C SER A 18 -12.23 0.82 -0.06
N ALA A 19 -11.57 0.93 -1.19
CA ALA A 19 -10.18 0.54 -1.33
C ALA A 19 -9.35 1.74 -1.78
N ASN A 20 -8.20 1.91 -1.16
CA ASN A 20 -7.26 3.00 -1.44
C ASN A 20 -5.86 2.42 -1.57
N ALA A 21 -5.15 2.82 -2.61
CA ALA A 21 -3.79 2.37 -2.87
C ALA A 21 -2.86 3.58 -2.93
N PHE A 22 -1.78 3.57 -2.15
CA PHE A 22 -0.86 4.68 -2.01
C PHE A 22 0.54 4.31 -2.48
N CYS A 23 1.25 5.30 -2.99
CA CYS A 23 2.66 5.18 -3.37
C CYS A 23 3.58 5.03 -2.14
N ASN A 24 3.23 5.67 -1.06
CA ASN A 24 3.93 5.61 0.24
C ASN A 24 2.89 5.66 1.37
N ALA A 25 3.34 5.52 2.61
CA ALA A 25 2.46 5.45 3.77
C ALA A 25 1.61 6.71 3.97
N ASN A 26 2.05 7.88 3.51
CA ASN A 26 1.28 9.12 3.65
C ASN A 26 0.34 9.28 2.45
N GLY A 27 -0.96 9.39 2.72
CA GLY A 27 -1.96 9.47 1.68
C GLY A 27 -3.25 10.14 2.12
N SER A 28 -4.15 10.32 1.16
CA SER A 28 -5.48 10.88 1.35
C SER A 28 -6.54 9.83 0.97
N ALA A 29 -7.01 9.07 1.95
CA ALA A 29 -7.96 8.00 1.70
C ALA A 29 -9.38 8.53 1.46
N VAL A 30 -10.05 7.93 0.49
CA VAL A 30 -11.43 8.27 0.11
C VAL A 30 -12.39 7.24 0.69
N ALA A 31 -13.24 7.70 1.58
CA ALA A 31 -14.37 6.97 2.11
C ALA A 31 -15.63 7.17 1.25
N LYS A 32 -16.50 6.19 1.23
CA LYS A 32 -17.79 6.25 0.52
C LYS A 32 -18.94 6.13 1.50
N MET A 33 -19.97 6.96 1.31
CA MET A 33 -21.19 6.96 2.10
C MET A 33 -22.41 6.92 1.18
N ARG A 34 -23.50 6.30 1.62
CA ARG A 34 -24.77 6.29 0.90
C ARG A 34 -25.93 6.63 1.80
N ASN A 35 -26.79 7.53 1.33
CA ASN A 35 -28.03 7.85 2.02
C ASN A 35 -29.11 6.81 1.68
N TYR A 36 -29.57 6.06 2.67
CA TYR A 36 -30.68 5.11 2.58
C TYR A 36 -31.97 5.67 3.19
N GLY A 37 -31.89 6.84 3.84
CA GLY A 37 -33.05 7.52 4.44
C GLY A 37 -33.89 8.29 3.43
N GLU A 38 -34.97 8.87 3.90
CA GLU A 38 -35.86 9.67 3.07
C GLU A 38 -35.41 11.14 2.96
N ASN A 39 -34.80 11.65 4.01
CA ASN A 39 -34.32 13.03 4.03
C ASN A 39 -33.01 13.18 3.26
N THR A 40 -32.85 14.32 2.62
CA THR A 40 -31.55 14.72 2.11
C THR A 40 -30.58 14.94 3.28
N VAL A 41 -29.44 14.24 3.29
CA VAL A 41 -28.38 14.45 4.26
C VAL A 41 -27.52 15.62 3.81
N THR A 42 -27.42 16.64 4.65
CA THR A 42 -26.63 17.84 4.39
C THR A 42 -25.33 17.87 5.19
N THR A 43 -25.30 17.17 6.32
CA THR A 43 -24.10 17.02 7.17
C THR A 43 -23.98 15.57 7.64
N ALA A 44 -22.74 15.09 7.78
CA ALA A 44 -22.47 13.83 8.46
C ALA A 44 -21.13 13.93 9.20
N THR A 45 -21.06 13.31 10.38
CA THR A 45 -19.79 13.15 11.12
C THR A 45 -19.30 11.73 10.89
N VAL A 46 -18.06 11.61 10.45
CA VAL A 46 -17.45 10.35 9.99
C VAL A 46 -16.11 10.14 10.66
N ASN A 47 -15.94 9.01 11.30
CA ASN A 47 -14.70 8.58 11.91
C ASN A 47 -13.93 7.64 10.97
N LEU A 48 -12.62 7.84 10.88
CA LEU A 48 -11.67 6.84 10.43
C LEU A 48 -11.20 6.08 11.68
N LYS A 49 -11.24 4.77 11.62
CA LYS A 49 -10.75 3.89 12.68
C LYS A 49 -9.58 3.06 12.18
N GLU A 50 -8.59 2.90 13.05
CA GLU A 50 -7.45 2.01 12.87
C GLU A 50 -7.45 1.00 14.01
N ASN A 51 -7.49 -0.30 13.70
CA ASN A 51 -7.59 -1.38 14.68
C ASN A 51 -8.73 -1.15 15.71
N GLY A 52 -9.86 -0.58 15.24
CA GLY A 52 -11.02 -0.26 16.04
C GLY A 52 -10.96 1.06 16.81
N ALA A 53 -9.80 1.72 16.94
CA ALA A 53 -9.66 3.02 17.60
C ALA A 53 -9.91 4.17 16.61
N VAL A 54 -10.58 5.24 17.05
CA VAL A 54 -10.78 6.45 16.22
C VAL A 54 -9.46 7.20 16.11
N VAL A 55 -8.97 7.37 14.87
CA VAL A 55 -7.71 8.07 14.58
C VAL A 55 -7.93 9.41 13.86
N ALA A 56 -9.06 9.57 13.19
CA ALA A 56 -9.45 10.85 12.60
C ALA A 56 -10.97 10.98 12.56
N THR A 57 -11.45 12.22 12.66
CA THR A 57 -12.86 12.56 12.48
C THR A 57 -12.99 13.65 11.45
N LYS A 58 -13.92 13.49 10.52
CA LYS A 58 -14.18 14.46 9.47
C LYS A 58 -15.67 14.70 9.31
N ASN A 59 -16.04 15.95 8.99
CA ASN A 59 -17.41 16.32 8.72
C ASN A 59 -17.64 16.45 7.22
N TYR A 60 -18.66 15.77 6.74
CA TYR A 60 -19.23 15.98 5.41
C TYR A 60 -20.19 17.17 5.47
N THR A 61 -20.11 18.04 4.49
CA THR A 61 -21.08 19.10 4.24
C THR A 61 -21.41 19.12 2.75
N GLY A 62 -22.70 19.07 2.43
CA GLY A 62 -23.13 19.04 1.03
C GLY A 62 -24.57 18.56 0.89
N SER A 63 -24.94 18.09 -0.28
CA SER A 63 -26.25 17.50 -0.54
C SER A 63 -26.11 16.03 -0.93
N MET A 64 -26.71 15.16 -0.13
CA MET A 64 -26.76 13.70 -0.38
C MET A 64 -28.24 13.28 -0.36
N PRO A 65 -28.97 13.43 -1.48
CA PRO A 65 -30.34 12.96 -1.61
C PRO A 65 -30.46 11.46 -1.39
N ARG A 66 -31.68 10.99 -1.16
CA ARG A 66 -32.00 9.57 -1.00
C ARG A 66 -31.34 8.72 -2.12
N PHE A 67 -30.75 7.58 -1.74
CA PHE A 67 -30.10 6.62 -2.61
C PHE A 67 -28.88 7.14 -3.39
N THR A 68 -28.38 8.32 -3.06
CA THR A 68 -27.13 8.81 -3.64
C THR A 68 -25.93 8.45 -2.78
N THR A 69 -24.79 8.29 -3.45
CA THR A 69 -23.49 8.06 -2.81
C THR A 69 -22.68 9.34 -2.85
N ARG A 70 -21.90 9.58 -1.79
CA ARG A 70 -20.92 10.66 -1.69
C ARG A 70 -19.62 10.12 -1.15
N THR A 71 -18.55 10.85 -1.42
CA THR A 71 -17.21 10.55 -0.93
C THR A 71 -16.79 11.60 0.10
N LEU A 72 -15.93 11.18 1.01
CA LEU A 72 -15.25 12.02 1.99
C LEU A 72 -13.79 11.61 2.02
N THR A 73 -12.87 12.58 1.99
CA THR A 73 -11.44 12.31 1.96
C THR A 73 -10.81 12.57 3.33
N PHE A 74 -10.08 11.62 3.87
CA PHE A 74 -9.22 11.78 5.03
C PHE A 74 -7.83 12.16 4.53
N ASP A 75 -7.50 13.47 4.55
CA ASP A 75 -6.29 14.02 3.96
C ASP A 75 -5.06 13.81 4.85
N ASN A 76 -3.91 13.56 4.24
CA ASN A 76 -2.59 13.59 4.87
C ASN A 76 -2.45 12.71 6.12
N TYR A 77 -3.05 11.53 6.11
CA TYR A 77 -2.89 10.55 7.17
C TYR A 77 -1.74 9.58 6.80
N THR A 78 -0.97 9.16 7.81
CA THR A 78 0.06 8.13 7.62
C THR A 78 -0.53 6.78 7.96
N TYR A 79 -0.73 5.95 6.94
CA TYR A 79 -1.34 4.63 7.04
C TYR A 79 -0.29 3.54 7.30
N ASP A 80 -0.69 2.52 8.06
CA ASP A 80 0.03 1.26 8.21
C ASP A 80 -0.65 0.18 7.36
N ALA A 81 0.06 -0.40 6.40
CA ALA A 81 -0.48 -1.44 5.50
C ALA A 81 -0.86 -2.74 6.25
N THR A 82 -0.43 -2.90 7.50
CA THR A 82 -0.74 -4.07 8.35
C THR A 82 -1.89 -3.85 9.30
N ALA A 83 -2.42 -2.62 9.40
CA ALA A 83 -3.52 -2.28 10.28
C ALA A 83 -4.87 -2.47 9.58
N ASP A 84 -5.90 -2.79 10.37
CA ASP A 84 -7.28 -2.84 9.92
C ASP A 84 -7.91 -1.45 9.97
N TYR A 85 -8.38 -0.96 8.82
CA TYR A 85 -9.08 0.31 8.74
C TYR A 85 -10.57 0.12 8.51
N SER A 86 -11.37 1.00 9.13
CA SER A 86 -12.80 1.09 8.86
C SER A 86 -13.28 2.54 8.95
N VAL A 87 -14.39 2.80 8.29
CA VAL A 87 -15.08 4.09 8.31
C VAL A 87 -16.41 3.95 9.03
N GLU A 88 -16.64 4.79 10.02
CA GLU A 88 -17.87 4.78 10.81
C GLU A 88 -18.60 6.13 10.72
N ILE A 89 -19.87 6.11 10.39
CA ILE A 89 -20.73 7.28 10.42
C ILE A 89 -21.37 7.36 11.79
N VAL A 90 -21.09 8.42 12.54
CA VAL A 90 -21.57 8.61 13.92
C VAL A 90 -22.75 9.58 14.00
N ALA A 91 -22.92 10.44 13.02
CA ALA A 91 -24.06 11.34 12.93
C ALA A 91 -24.41 11.68 11.48
N ALA A 92 -25.69 11.90 11.21
CA ALA A 92 -26.22 12.44 9.96
C ALA A 92 -27.27 13.51 10.30
N ASN A 93 -27.16 14.70 9.70
CA ASN A 93 -28.00 15.88 10.03
C ASN A 93 -28.08 16.12 11.55
N THR A 94 -26.94 15.95 12.27
CA THR A 94 -26.82 16.10 13.74
C THR A 94 -27.46 14.99 14.60
N LEU A 95 -28.09 13.99 13.99
CA LEU A 95 -28.72 12.88 14.69
C LEU A 95 -27.90 11.59 14.55
N ALA A 96 -28.00 10.71 15.55
CA ALA A 96 -27.43 9.38 15.45
C ALA A 96 -28.10 8.59 14.32
N PRO A 97 -27.36 7.81 13.49
CA PRO A 97 -27.94 6.99 12.45
C PRO A 97 -28.89 5.95 13.01
N LEU A 98 -30.04 5.75 12.32
CA LEU A 98 -31.05 4.82 12.78
C LEU A 98 -30.67 3.37 12.76
N ASN A 99 -29.90 2.97 11.77
CA ASN A 99 -29.49 1.59 11.60
C ASN A 99 -27.98 1.45 11.86
N PRO A 100 -27.57 1.14 13.09
CA PRO A 100 -26.13 0.97 13.41
C PRO A 100 -25.43 -0.11 12.60
N ALA A 101 -26.19 -1.09 12.07
CA ALA A 101 -25.59 -2.20 11.32
C ALA A 101 -24.95 -1.78 9.98
N ILE A 102 -25.31 -0.62 9.44
CA ILE A 102 -24.77 -0.12 8.17
C ILE A 102 -23.81 1.06 8.34
N THR A 103 -23.58 1.52 9.56
CA THR A 103 -22.79 2.75 9.79
C THR A 103 -21.31 2.54 9.65
N SER A 104 -20.82 1.31 9.74
CA SER A 104 -19.40 1.00 9.60
C SER A 104 -19.15 0.07 8.43
N ALA A 105 -18.08 0.33 7.68
CA ALA A 105 -17.60 -0.52 6.59
C ALA A 105 -16.07 -0.56 6.57
N PRO A 106 -15.46 -1.67 6.09
CA PRO A 106 -14.02 -1.76 5.89
C PRO A 106 -13.51 -0.72 4.90
N MET A 107 -12.28 -0.27 5.13
CA MET A 107 -11.51 0.53 4.20
C MET A 107 -10.19 -0.20 3.95
N ASP A 108 -10.05 -0.80 2.78
CA ASP A 108 -8.81 -1.46 2.40
C ASP A 108 -7.75 -0.43 2.06
N ILE A 109 -6.59 -0.57 2.69
CA ILE A 109 -5.43 0.27 2.45
C ILE A 109 -4.31 -0.62 1.90
N SER A 110 -3.76 -0.24 0.76
CA SER A 110 -2.55 -0.82 0.22
C SER A 110 -1.47 0.24 0.01
N ILE A 111 -0.24 -0.12 0.28
CA ILE A 111 0.94 0.74 0.09
C ILE A 111 1.86 0.02 -0.89
N ALA A 112 2.38 0.76 -1.86
CA ALA A 112 3.27 0.23 -2.86
C ALA A 112 4.48 -0.47 -2.23
N ALA A 113 4.82 -1.64 -2.75
CA ALA A 113 6.04 -2.34 -2.33
C ALA A 113 7.27 -1.56 -2.77
N ALA A 114 8.26 -1.45 -1.89
CA ALA A 114 9.55 -0.87 -2.26
C ALA A 114 10.23 -1.76 -3.31
N ALA A 115 10.68 -1.16 -4.41
CA ALA A 115 11.27 -1.86 -5.54
C ALA A 115 12.59 -1.20 -5.97
N PRO A 116 13.61 -1.98 -6.38
CA PRO A 116 14.75 -1.44 -7.09
C PRO A 116 14.35 -0.97 -8.50
N THR A 117 15.24 -0.25 -9.17
CA THR A 117 15.02 0.18 -10.56
C THR A 117 15.07 -0.96 -11.57
N ASP A 118 15.74 -2.06 -11.23
CA ASP A 118 15.80 -3.25 -12.06
C ASP A 118 15.04 -4.38 -11.36
N VAL A 119 13.98 -4.87 -11.98
CA VAL A 119 13.12 -5.92 -11.44
C VAL A 119 12.94 -7.05 -12.44
N VAL A 120 12.63 -8.23 -11.92
CA VAL A 120 12.24 -9.40 -12.73
C VAL A 120 10.75 -9.64 -12.55
N VAL A 121 9.99 -9.55 -13.64
CA VAL A 121 8.56 -9.85 -13.66
C VAL A 121 8.36 -11.27 -14.16
N LYS A 122 7.79 -12.13 -13.33
CA LYS A 122 7.38 -13.49 -13.70
C LYS A 122 5.88 -13.50 -13.94
N VAL A 123 5.48 -13.94 -15.11
CA VAL A 123 4.09 -14.11 -15.51
C VAL A 123 3.80 -15.59 -15.61
N TYR A 124 2.84 -16.06 -14.84
CA TYR A 124 2.42 -17.46 -14.81
C TYR A 124 1.20 -17.59 -15.69
N THR A 125 1.41 -18.11 -16.89
CA THR A 125 0.32 -18.30 -17.85
C THR A 125 -0.57 -19.47 -17.42
N ASP A 126 -1.84 -19.35 -17.72
CA ASP A 126 -2.78 -20.44 -17.55
C ASP A 126 -2.91 -21.29 -18.83
N ASN A 127 -4.00 -22.04 -18.95
CA ASN A 127 -4.24 -22.90 -20.13
C ASN A 127 -4.56 -22.11 -21.41
N TYR A 128 -4.84 -20.80 -21.32
CA TYR A 128 -5.23 -19.93 -22.44
C TYR A 128 -4.24 -18.77 -22.65
N PRO A 129 -2.96 -19.06 -22.92
CA PRO A 129 -1.91 -18.03 -22.96
C PRO A 129 -2.13 -16.95 -24.05
N THR A 130 -2.94 -17.24 -25.05
CA THR A 130 -3.29 -16.30 -26.13
C THR A 130 -4.18 -15.15 -25.68
N GLU A 131 -4.81 -15.27 -24.52
CA GLU A 131 -5.72 -14.27 -23.94
C GLU A 131 -5.02 -13.33 -22.95
N ILE A 132 -3.86 -13.79 -22.43
CA ILE A 132 -3.09 -13.15 -21.38
C ILE A 132 -2.24 -12.00 -21.91
N THR A 133 -2.48 -10.80 -21.42
CA THR A 133 -1.58 -9.66 -21.57
C THR A 133 -1.44 -8.92 -20.24
N TRP A 134 -0.35 -8.19 -20.08
CA TRP A 134 -0.11 -7.38 -18.89
C TRP A 134 0.67 -6.10 -19.25
N ASN A 135 0.59 -5.12 -18.39
CA ASN A 135 1.43 -3.93 -18.47
C ASN A 135 1.77 -3.35 -17.10
N ILE A 136 2.87 -2.61 -17.08
CA ILE A 136 3.27 -1.74 -15.98
C ILE A 136 3.14 -0.31 -16.46
N LYS A 137 2.44 0.53 -15.69
CA LYS A 137 2.29 1.96 -15.93
C LYS A 137 2.97 2.75 -14.83
N ASN A 138 3.64 3.81 -15.20
CA ASN A 138 4.19 4.78 -14.25
C ASN A 138 3.11 5.72 -13.69
N SER A 139 3.49 6.63 -12.77
CA SER A 139 2.57 7.60 -12.15
C SER A 139 1.90 8.55 -13.15
N ALA A 140 2.52 8.81 -14.31
CA ALA A 140 1.94 9.58 -15.39
C ALA A 140 0.96 8.77 -16.28
N GLY A 141 0.75 7.47 -15.99
CA GLY A 141 -0.10 6.58 -16.76
C GLY A 141 0.53 6.02 -18.03
N ALA A 142 1.79 6.31 -18.31
CA ALA A 142 2.51 5.77 -19.46
C ALA A 142 2.91 4.31 -19.23
N ILE A 143 2.72 3.45 -20.25
CA ILE A 143 3.18 2.06 -20.21
C ILE A 143 4.71 2.05 -20.33
N VAL A 144 5.39 1.47 -19.33
CA VAL A 144 6.84 1.33 -19.28
C VAL A 144 7.30 -0.10 -19.55
N ALA A 145 6.44 -1.08 -19.33
CA ALA A 145 6.68 -2.47 -19.69
C ALA A 145 5.35 -3.16 -20.01
N SER A 146 5.39 -4.17 -20.86
CA SER A 146 4.23 -5.00 -21.20
C SER A 146 4.66 -6.35 -21.74
N GLY A 147 3.75 -7.31 -21.75
CA GLY A 147 3.97 -8.63 -22.34
C GLY A 147 2.68 -9.32 -22.73
N GLY A 148 2.82 -10.41 -23.50
CA GLY A 148 1.72 -11.12 -24.12
C GLY A 148 1.21 -10.44 -25.40
N PRO A 149 0.19 -11.03 -26.11
CA PRO A 149 -0.29 -12.37 -25.82
C PRO A 149 0.81 -13.42 -26.05
N TYR A 150 0.69 -14.57 -25.39
CA TYR A 150 1.68 -15.65 -25.48
C TYR A 150 1.25 -16.72 -26.48
N VAL A 151 2.17 -17.63 -26.82
CA VAL A 151 1.93 -18.63 -27.87
C VAL A 151 1.09 -19.79 -27.35
N GLY A 152 -0.09 -19.98 -27.95
CA GLY A 152 -1.02 -21.03 -27.55
C GLY A 152 -2.10 -21.28 -28.58
N SER A 153 -3.09 -22.09 -28.19
CA SER A 153 -4.28 -22.40 -28.99
C SER A 153 -5.48 -21.63 -28.42
N ALA A 154 -6.35 -21.16 -29.29
CA ALA A 154 -7.62 -20.55 -28.91
C ALA A 154 -8.56 -21.51 -28.14
N ASN A 155 -8.35 -22.82 -28.25
CA ASN A 155 -9.09 -23.81 -27.48
C ASN A 155 -8.36 -24.30 -26.22
N GLY A 156 -7.35 -23.53 -25.80
CA GLY A 156 -6.47 -23.86 -24.68
C GLY A 156 -5.28 -24.74 -25.08
N GLY A 157 -4.26 -24.74 -24.23
CA GLY A 157 -3.00 -25.44 -24.47
C GLY A 157 -2.04 -24.68 -25.41
N GLY A 158 -0.95 -25.29 -25.75
CA GLY A 158 0.09 -24.77 -26.63
C GLY A 158 1.42 -24.55 -25.90
N ALA A 159 2.39 -23.95 -26.62
CA ALA A 159 3.77 -23.89 -26.17
C ALA A 159 3.95 -23.10 -24.86
N ASP A 160 3.12 -22.10 -24.65
CA ASP A 160 3.21 -21.22 -23.49
C ASP A 160 2.10 -21.47 -22.45
N ALA A 161 1.27 -22.50 -22.61
CA ALA A 161 0.25 -22.86 -21.65
C ALA A 161 0.87 -23.43 -20.36
N ASN A 162 0.42 -22.92 -19.21
CA ASN A 162 0.89 -23.32 -17.87
C ASN A 162 2.44 -23.21 -17.72
N THR A 163 3.01 -22.13 -18.25
CA THR A 163 4.44 -21.84 -18.20
C THR A 163 4.72 -20.54 -17.45
N THR A 164 5.97 -20.36 -17.04
CA THR A 164 6.44 -19.09 -16.46
C THR A 164 7.17 -18.29 -17.53
N LYS A 165 6.72 -17.06 -17.76
CA LYS A 165 7.39 -16.09 -18.62
C LYS A 165 8.17 -15.09 -17.76
N ILE A 166 9.43 -14.86 -18.14
CA ILE A 166 10.35 -14.01 -17.37
C ILE A 166 10.67 -12.76 -18.18
N HIS A 167 10.47 -11.60 -17.57
CA HIS A 167 10.73 -10.30 -18.19
C HIS A 167 11.63 -9.48 -17.26
N ASN A 168 12.79 -9.06 -17.76
CA ASN A 168 13.65 -8.09 -17.07
C ASN A 168 13.14 -6.68 -17.40
N VAL A 169 12.81 -5.90 -16.39
CA VAL A 169 12.19 -4.58 -16.54
C VAL A 169 13.04 -3.54 -15.82
N ALA A 170 13.42 -2.48 -16.54
CA ALA A 170 14.04 -1.30 -15.97
C ALA A 170 12.98 -0.25 -15.69
N LEU A 171 12.92 0.21 -14.45
CA LEU A 171 12.01 1.24 -13.94
C LEU A 171 12.79 2.53 -13.70
N ALA A 172 12.17 3.68 -13.89
CA ALA A 172 12.77 4.95 -13.48
C ALA A 172 12.82 5.05 -11.95
N ALA A 173 13.80 5.74 -11.41
CA ALA A 173 13.88 6.02 -9.97
C ALA A 173 12.84 7.07 -9.55
N ASN A 174 12.43 7.04 -8.29
CA ASN A 174 11.51 7.99 -7.66
C ASN A 174 10.14 8.07 -8.34
N ASP A 175 9.58 6.93 -8.71
CA ASP A 175 8.26 6.85 -9.34
C ASP A 175 7.43 5.71 -8.73
N CYS A 176 6.13 5.77 -8.95
CA CYS A 176 5.16 4.74 -8.58
C CYS A 176 4.63 4.02 -9.81
N TYR A 177 4.42 2.72 -9.66
CA TYR A 177 4.00 1.86 -10.76
C TYR A 177 2.77 1.07 -10.41
N SER A 178 1.86 1.01 -11.38
CA SER A 178 0.66 0.17 -11.34
C SER A 178 0.84 -1.01 -12.26
N ILE A 179 0.47 -2.21 -11.81
CA ILE A 179 0.56 -3.45 -12.59
C ILE A 179 -0.85 -3.88 -12.97
N ASN A 180 -1.10 -4.08 -14.26
CA ASN A 180 -2.41 -4.44 -14.77
C ASN A 180 -2.34 -5.76 -15.52
N LEU A 181 -3.27 -6.64 -15.22
CA LEU A 181 -3.51 -7.89 -15.91
C LEU A 181 -4.73 -7.72 -16.82
N LEU A 182 -4.65 -8.26 -18.03
CA LEU A 182 -5.69 -8.14 -19.03
C LEU A 182 -5.96 -9.52 -19.62
N ASP A 183 -7.22 -9.77 -19.83
CA ASP A 183 -7.74 -11.00 -20.43
C ASP A 183 -8.66 -10.67 -21.60
N SER A 184 -8.37 -11.21 -22.78
CA SER A 184 -9.12 -10.85 -23.99
C SER A 184 -10.42 -11.62 -24.16
N TYR A 185 -10.57 -12.78 -23.51
CA TYR A 185 -11.82 -13.52 -23.49
C TYR A 185 -12.78 -12.98 -22.44
N GLY A 186 -12.26 -12.57 -21.26
CA GLY A 186 -13.03 -11.87 -20.26
C GLY A 186 -13.46 -12.73 -19.07
N ASP A 187 -12.81 -13.84 -18.82
CA ASP A 187 -13.03 -14.70 -17.63
C ASP A 187 -11.86 -14.68 -16.64
N GLY A 188 -10.78 -13.96 -16.98
CA GLY A 188 -9.57 -13.83 -16.16
C GLY A 188 -8.62 -15.02 -16.32
N TRP A 189 -7.55 -15.06 -15.53
CA TRP A 189 -6.52 -16.11 -15.63
C TRP A 189 -6.80 -17.23 -14.62
N SER A 190 -7.90 -17.96 -14.82
CA SER A 190 -8.44 -18.90 -13.83
C SER A 190 -8.05 -20.36 -14.07
N TYR A 191 -7.50 -20.67 -15.22
CA TYR A 191 -7.26 -22.05 -15.66
C TYR A 191 -5.80 -22.48 -15.57
N GLY A 192 -5.05 -21.83 -14.67
CA GLY A 192 -3.64 -22.13 -14.42
C GLY A 192 -3.43 -23.16 -13.31
N THR A 193 -2.17 -23.57 -13.17
CA THR A 193 -1.72 -24.52 -12.13
C THR A 193 -1.07 -23.81 -10.93
N THR A 194 -0.92 -22.50 -11.00
CA THR A 194 -0.28 -21.67 -9.96
C THR A 194 -1.29 -20.75 -9.28
N ALA A 195 -0.99 -20.33 -8.06
CA ALA A 195 -1.82 -19.39 -7.30
C ALA A 195 -1.57 -17.92 -7.68
N HIS A 196 -0.48 -17.62 -8.40
CA HIS A 196 -0.08 -16.27 -8.78
C HIS A 196 -0.25 -16.05 -10.27
N GLY A 197 -0.71 -14.86 -10.67
CA GLY A 197 -0.77 -14.43 -12.06
C GLY A 197 0.51 -13.73 -12.49
N VAL A 198 0.93 -12.76 -11.67
CA VAL A 198 2.17 -12.00 -11.84
C VAL A 198 2.87 -11.90 -10.49
N GLU A 199 4.17 -12.05 -10.52
CA GLU A 199 5.03 -11.88 -9.35
C GLU A 199 6.27 -11.08 -9.76
N VAL A 200 6.66 -10.12 -8.93
CA VAL A 200 7.81 -9.25 -9.17
C VAL A 200 8.90 -9.56 -8.15
N PHE A 201 10.12 -9.70 -8.64
CA PHE A 201 11.30 -10.02 -7.86
C PHE A 201 12.34 -8.91 -7.96
N ASP A 202 13.12 -8.75 -6.89
CA ASP A 202 14.34 -7.96 -6.91
C ASP A 202 15.50 -8.72 -7.56
N ASN A 203 16.68 -8.07 -7.68
CA ASN A 203 17.88 -8.67 -8.25
C ASN A 203 18.49 -9.80 -7.39
N ALA A 204 18.09 -9.91 -6.12
CA ALA A 204 18.48 -10.99 -5.23
C ALA A 204 17.49 -12.19 -5.29
N ASN A 205 16.51 -12.13 -6.21
CA ASN A 205 15.43 -13.09 -6.38
C ASN A 205 14.53 -13.23 -5.15
N ASN A 206 14.34 -12.14 -4.39
CA ASN A 206 13.27 -12.05 -3.40
C ASN A 206 11.99 -11.57 -4.06
N SER A 207 10.86 -12.22 -3.77
CA SER A 207 9.54 -11.74 -4.19
C SER A 207 9.19 -10.47 -3.42
N ILE A 208 8.97 -9.38 -4.15
CA ILE A 208 8.63 -8.07 -3.56
C ILE A 208 7.17 -7.70 -3.75
N TRP A 209 6.51 -8.28 -4.75
CA TRP A 209 5.10 -8.06 -5.01
C TRP A 209 4.51 -9.23 -5.81
N ASN A 210 3.26 -9.57 -5.56
CA ASN A 210 2.53 -10.56 -6.34
C ASN A 210 1.04 -10.25 -6.39
N VAL A 211 0.36 -10.84 -7.36
CA VAL A 211 -1.10 -10.83 -7.46
C VAL A 211 -1.61 -12.23 -7.75
N ALA A 212 -2.64 -12.64 -7.03
CA ALA A 212 -3.28 -13.92 -7.25
C ALA A 212 -4.03 -13.95 -8.61
N VAL A 213 -4.11 -15.11 -9.20
CA VAL A 213 -4.99 -15.37 -10.35
C VAL A 213 -6.44 -15.54 -9.89
N GLY A 214 -7.36 -15.38 -10.83
CA GLY A 214 -8.79 -15.60 -10.60
C GLY A 214 -9.64 -15.11 -11.76
N GLY A 215 -10.94 -15.28 -11.62
CA GLY A 215 -11.94 -14.81 -12.58
C GLY A 215 -12.19 -13.30 -12.41
N PHE A 216 -11.25 -12.48 -12.83
CA PHE A 216 -11.34 -11.02 -12.70
C PHE A 216 -12.01 -10.33 -13.91
N GLY A 217 -12.52 -11.10 -14.87
CA GLY A 217 -13.10 -10.55 -16.10
C GLY A 217 -12.01 -10.08 -17.06
N THR A 218 -12.28 -9.01 -17.81
CA THR A 218 -11.38 -8.50 -18.86
C THR A 218 -10.13 -7.80 -18.33
N SER A 219 -10.12 -7.34 -17.08
CA SER A 219 -8.96 -6.64 -16.52
C SER A 219 -8.94 -6.63 -14.99
N LEU A 220 -7.75 -6.72 -14.43
CA LEU A 220 -7.46 -6.50 -13.01
C LEU A 220 -6.40 -5.41 -12.90
N ALA A 221 -6.80 -4.27 -12.36
CA ALA A 221 -5.91 -3.15 -12.12
C ALA A 221 -5.39 -3.19 -10.68
N ASN A 222 -4.07 -3.13 -10.53
CA ASN A 222 -3.39 -3.02 -9.24
C ASN A 222 -2.66 -1.67 -9.20
N PRO A 223 -3.33 -0.61 -8.73
CA PRO A 223 -2.73 0.72 -8.64
C PRO A 223 -1.65 0.76 -7.57
N ASN A 224 -0.60 1.54 -7.80
CA ASN A 224 0.49 1.73 -6.85
C ASN A 224 1.05 0.41 -6.30
N SER A 225 1.39 -0.53 -7.20
CA SER A 225 1.94 -1.84 -6.82
C SER A 225 3.39 -1.74 -6.35
N LEU A 226 4.20 -0.90 -7.03
CA LEU A 226 5.61 -0.74 -6.74
C LEU A 226 5.97 0.72 -6.57
N ASN A 227 6.97 0.99 -5.72
CA ASN A 227 7.54 2.30 -5.50
C ASN A 227 9.07 2.22 -5.58
N THR A 228 9.66 2.91 -6.57
CA THR A 228 11.11 3.04 -6.74
C THR A 228 11.66 4.30 -6.09
N ALA A 229 10.89 4.97 -5.21
CA ALA A 229 11.48 6.00 -4.36
C ALA A 229 12.74 5.40 -3.74
N ALA A 230 13.82 6.13 -3.79
CA ALA A 230 15.08 5.65 -3.26
C ALA A 230 14.78 4.99 -1.92
N LEU A 231 15.08 3.70 -1.80
CA LEU A 231 15.29 3.11 -0.49
C LEU A 231 16.20 4.12 0.17
N ALA A 232 15.66 4.86 1.14
CA ALA A 232 16.47 5.80 1.89
C ALA A 232 17.57 4.92 2.49
N ASN A 233 18.67 4.82 1.78
CA ASN A 233 19.94 4.61 2.42
C ASN A 233 19.93 5.74 3.42
N GLU A 234 19.69 5.41 4.68
CA GLU A 234 19.99 6.37 5.72
C GLU A 234 21.39 6.84 5.34
N THR A 235 21.47 8.03 4.77
CA THR A 235 22.76 8.62 4.47
C THR A 235 23.35 8.77 5.83
N PHE A 236 24.22 7.80 6.17
CA PHE A 236 25.05 7.92 7.36
C PHE A 236 25.78 9.25 7.19
N ASN A 237 25.24 10.25 7.87
CA ASN A 237 25.80 11.59 7.78
C ASN A 237 27.06 11.54 8.60
N ALA A 238 28.18 11.26 7.92
CA ALA A 238 29.51 11.12 8.53
C ALA A 238 29.93 12.36 9.35
N LYS A 239 29.17 13.45 9.23
CA LYS A 239 29.33 14.66 10.05
C LYS A 239 28.68 14.60 11.43
N GLN A 240 27.86 13.59 11.72
CA GLN A 240 27.22 13.47 13.05
C GLN A 240 28.05 12.70 14.07
N PHE A 241 29.14 12.06 13.64
CA PHE A 241 29.97 11.25 14.52
C PHE A 241 31.43 11.25 14.04
N ASP A 242 32.32 11.82 14.86
CA ASP A 242 33.76 11.86 14.61
C ASP A 242 34.51 11.18 15.76
N VAL A 243 35.52 10.36 15.43
CA VAL A 243 36.45 9.74 16.38
C VAL A 243 37.89 10.13 16.01
N PHE A 244 38.55 10.82 16.90
CA PHE A 244 39.91 11.30 16.66
C PHE A 244 40.75 11.33 17.94
N PRO A 245 42.09 11.24 17.85
CA PRO A 245 42.84 10.87 16.68
C PRO A 245 42.69 9.39 16.32
N ASN A 246 42.81 9.08 15.04
CA ASN A 246 42.88 7.70 14.57
C ASN A 246 44.07 7.56 13.59
N PRO A 247 45.13 6.85 13.93
CA PRO A 247 45.37 6.06 15.17
C PRO A 247 45.56 6.91 16.42
N THR A 248 45.30 6.31 17.58
CA THR A 248 45.50 6.93 18.90
C THR A 248 46.68 6.37 19.66
N THR A 249 47.21 7.14 20.62
CA THR A 249 48.24 6.70 21.57
C THR A 249 47.69 6.44 22.98
N GLY A 250 46.36 6.40 23.14
CA GLY A 250 45.72 6.06 24.41
C GLY A 250 44.46 6.88 24.70
N VAL A 251 44.28 8.09 24.13
CA VAL A 251 43.10 8.89 24.30
C VAL A 251 42.40 9.10 22.95
N ILE A 252 41.13 8.82 22.91
CA ILE A 252 40.27 9.15 21.77
C ILE A 252 39.21 10.18 22.19
N HIS A 253 38.86 11.05 21.26
CA HIS A 253 37.73 11.97 21.38
C HIS A 253 36.63 11.49 20.49
N ILE A 254 35.43 11.50 21.02
CA ILE A 254 34.20 11.22 20.28
C ILE A 254 33.38 12.49 20.26
N ASN A 255 33.06 12.97 19.06
CA ASN A 255 32.17 14.10 18.85
C ASN A 255 30.90 13.61 18.16
N SER A 256 29.73 13.91 18.75
CA SER A 256 28.44 13.52 18.18
C SER A 256 27.38 14.57 18.48
N ASP A 257 26.64 14.98 17.44
CA ASP A 257 25.54 15.93 17.57
C ASP A 257 24.25 15.27 18.15
N VAL A 258 24.21 13.96 18.18
CA VAL A 258 23.11 13.14 18.73
C VAL A 258 23.62 12.24 19.85
N ALA A 259 22.72 11.82 20.76
CA ALA A 259 23.07 10.90 21.82
C ALA A 259 23.42 9.51 21.22
N VAL A 260 24.64 9.05 21.44
CA VAL A 260 25.14 7.75 20.95
C VAL A 260 25.55 6.85 22.10
N SER A 261 25.44 5.54 21.87
CA SER A 261 26.05 4.53 22.74
C SER A 261 27.31 3.99 22.06
N VAL A 262 28.41 3.91 22.81
CA VAL A 262 29.71 3.51 22.34
C VAL A 262 30.15 2.24 23.06
N SER A 263 30.62 1.27 22.30
CA SER A 263 31.31 0.07 22.81
C SER A 263 32.63 -0.07 22.07
N ILE A 264 33.73 -0.15 22.81
CA ILE A 264 35.08 -0.38 22.28
C ILE A 264 35.45 -1.81 22.62
N VAL A 265 35.92 -2.52 21.61
CA VAL A 265 36.36 -3.92 21.73
C VAL A 265 37.83 -4.03 21.31
N ASP A 266 38.58 -4.91 21.97
CA ASP A 266 39.93 -5.25 21.53
C ASP A 266 39.90 -6.19 20.31
N VAL A 267 41.07 -6.50 19.78
CA VAL A 267 41.25 -7.38 18.61
C VAL A 267 40.73 -8.82 18.84
N THR A 268 40.51 -9.21 20.09
CA THR A 268 39.95 -10.53 20.46
C THR A 268 38.44 -10.51 20.61
N GLY A 269 37.79 -9.34 20.45
CA GLY A 269 36.34 -9.15 20.64
C GLY A 269 35.93 -8.88 22.07
N LYS A 270 36.88 -8.73 23.03
CA LYS A 270 36.54 -8.38 24.40
C LYS A 270 36.21 -6.91 24.51
N VAL A 271 35.09 -6.60 25.13
CA VAL A 271 34.65 -5.22 25.42
C VAL A 271 35.62 -4.62 26.47
N VAL A 272 36.26 -3.52 26.13
CA VAL A 272 37.19 -2.78 27.00
C VAL A 272 36.60 -1.50 27.53
N PHE A 273 35.56 -0.93 26.84
CA PHE A 273 34.88 0.24 27.28
C PHE A 273 33.43 0.27 26.76
N THR A 274 32.48 0.78 27.56
CA THR A 274 31.11 1.09 27.16
C THR A 274 30.64 2.39 27.78
N ALA A 275 29.93 3.19 27.01
CA ALA A 275 29.25 4.39 27.50
C ALA A 275 27.94 4.61 26.71
N ASN A 276 26.91 5.11 27.40
CA ASN A 276 25.62 5.43 26.80
C ASN A 276 25.36 6.94 26.91
N ASN A 277 24.55 7.45 25.97
CA ASN A 277 24.15 8.86 25.93
C ASN A 277 25.32 9.85 25.82
N ILE A 278 26.37 9.49 25.07
CA ILE A 278 27.43 10.42 24.72
C ILE A 278 26.87 11.47 23.76
N THR A 279 26.94 12.73 24.15
CA THR A 279 26.59 13.89 23.31
C THR A 279 27.74 14.87 23.36
N LYS A 280 27.98 15.57 22.25
CA LYS A 280 29.11 16.51 22.09
C LYS A 280 30.47 15.81 22.22
N GLU A 281 31.51 16.58 22.48
CA GLU A 281 32.86 16.07 22.61
C GLU A 281 33.08 15.36 23.95
N ASN A 282 33.49 14.09 23.91
CA ASN A 282 33.85 13.28 25.06
C ASN A 282 35.24 12.66 24.85
N SER A 283 36.06 12.65 25.91
CA SER A 283 37.37 12.00 25.91
C SER A 283 37.31 10.65 26.60
N ILE A 284 37.86 9.62 25.97
CA ILE A 284 37.94 8.26 26.49
C ILE A 284 39.42 7.87 26.56
N ASN A 285 39.89 7.46 27.72
CA ASN A 285 41.23 6.93 27.91
C ASN A 285 41.20 5.40 27.77
N LEU A 286 41.96 4.87 26.84
CA LEU A 286 42.04 3.45 26.49
C LEU A 286 43.15 2.72 27.20
#